data_a1f503685ab1ea011f33e0022b135990
#
_entry.id   a1f503685ab1ea011f33e0022b135990
#
_cell.length_a   1.000
_cell.length_b   1.000
_cell.length_c   1.000
_cell.angle_alpha   90.00
_cell.angle_beta   90.00
_cell.angle_gamma   90.00
#
_symmetry.space_group_name_H-M   'P 1'
#
loop_
_entity.id
_entity.type
_entity.pdbx_description
1 polymer ?
#
loop_
_entity_poly.entity_id
_entity_poly.type
_entity_poly.pdbx_seq_one_letter_code
_entity_poly.pdbx_strand_id
1 'polypeptide(L)'
;MKLWDKGYDIDRFTEEFTIGKDRELDVMLAKADVLGNMAHLKMLHHIGLISDGELKDLAQGLKDIFAEIEQGKFHIEAGIEDIHSQIECLLTRKCGEAGKKIHTGRSRNDQVLTDLKLFTRTALIDVLQQ
;
A
#
# COMPACT_ATOMS: atom_id res chain seq x y z
N MET A 1 -2.16 -4.58 11.48
CA MET A 1 -2.56 -5.94 11.06
C MET A 1 -1.40 -6.54 10.29
N LYS A 2 -0.91 -7.68 10.70
CA LYS A 2 0.18 -8.38 10.01
C LYS A 2 -0.44 -9.52 9.21
N LEU A 3 -0.02 -9.75 7.97
CA LEU A 3 -0.55 -10.83 7.11
C LEU A 3 -0.45 -12.23 7.73
N TRP A 4 0.44 -12.39 8.73
CA TRP A 4 0.71 -13.63 9.46
C TRP A 4 0.31 -13.57 10.94
N ASP A 5 -0.50 -12.57 11.33
CA ASP A 5 -1.00 -12.43 12.70
C ASP A 5 -1.87 -13.62 13.10
N LYS A 6 -1.41 -14.39 14.07
CA LYS A 6 -2.09 -15.56 14.63
C LYS A 6 -2.80 -15.26 15.96
N GLY A 7 -2.91 -13.96 16.31
CA GLY A 7 -3.66 -13.52 17.50
C GLY A 7 -2.92 -13.64 18.82
N TYR A 8 -1.58 -13.77 18.81
CA TYR A 8 -0.75 -13.66 20.02
C TYR A 8 0.27 -12.54 19.88
N ASP A 9 0.56 -11.89 21.01
CA ASP A 9 1.54 -10.82 21.08
C ASP A 9 2.93 -11.34 20.70
N ILE A 10 3.53 -10.69 19.69
CA ILE A 10 4.91 -10.94 19.32
C ILE A 10 5.78 -10.16 20.28
N ASP A 11 6.85 -10.80 20.77
CA ASP A 11 7.84 -10.14 21.56
C ASP A 11 8.37 -8.88 20.86
N ARG A 12 8.37 -7.76 21.57
CA ARG A 12 8.76 -6.45 21.04
C ARG A 12 10.17 -6.44 20.44
N PHE A 13 11.10 -7.17 21.05
CA PHE A 13 12.47 -7.29 20.56
C PHE A 13 12.49 -8.00 19.18
N THR A 14 11.71 -9.07 19.04
CA THR A 14 11.56 -9.80 17.77
C THR A 14 10.95 -8.91 16.69
N GLU A 15 9.95 -8.11 17.06
CA GLU A 15 9.34 -7.16 16.11
C GLU A 15 10.33 -6.08 15.67
N GLU A 16 11.03 -5.44 16.60
CA GLU A 16 12.05 -4.43 16.31
C GLU A 16 13.20 -4.98 15.46
N PHE A 17 13.62 -6.23 15.73
CA PHE A 17 14.67 -6.89 14.96
C PHE A 17 14.24 -7.22 13.51
N THR A 18 13.00 -7.67 13.31
CA THR A 18 12.51 -8.10 11.99
C THR A 18 12.08 -6.94 11.09
N ILE A 19 11.51 -5.89 11.68
CA ILE A 19 11.03 -4.71 10.92
C ILE A 19 12.15 -3.68 10.73
N GLY A 20 13.01 -3.51 11.74
CA GLY A 20 14.12 -2.55 11.67
C GLY A 20 13.65 -1.14 11.31
N LYS A 21 14.22 -0.57 10.24
CA LYS A 21 13.88 0.76 9.71
C LYS A 21 12.90 0.72 8.54
N ASP A 22 12.29 -0.42 8.26
CA ASP A 22 11.42 -0.60 7.09
C ASP A 22 10.27 0.40 7.07
N ARG A 23 9.65 0.68 8.22
CA ARG A 23 8.57 1.67 8.32
C ARG A 23 8.99 3.08 7.87
N GLU A 24 10.24 3.49 8.14
CA GLU A 24 10.75 4.80 7.75
C GLU A 24 11.10 4.85 6.25
N LEU A 25 11.65 3.76 5.72
CA LEU A 25 12.12 3.67 4.34
C LEU A 25 10.97 3.38 3.38
N ASP A 26 10.05 2.54 3.74
CA ASP A 26 8.90 2.15 2.92
C ASP A 26 8.01 3.32 2.54
N VAL A 27 7.89 4.34 3.40
CA VAL A 27 7.13 5.56 3.08
C VAL A 27 7.58 6.20 1.76
N MET A 28 8.85 6.03 1.37
CA MET A 28 9.37 6.53 0.10
C MET A 28 8.70 5.85 -1.11
N LEU A 29 8.21 4.64 -0.95
CA LEU A 29 7.52 3.88 -2.00
C LEU A 29 6.01 4.15 -2.03
N ALA A 30 5.45 4.89 -1.07
CA ALA A 30 4.01 5.05 -0.89
C ALA A 30 3.28 5.58 -2.14
N LYS A 31 3.88 6.55 -2.86
CA LYS A 31 3.30 7.05 -4.13
C LYS A 31 3.24 5.97 -5.20
N ALA A 32 4.30 5.18 -5.32
CA ALA A 32 4.38 4.08 -6.29
C ALA A 32 3.35 3.02 -5.97
N ASP A 33 3.18 2.64 -4.69
CA ASP A 33 2.20 1.65 -4.26
C ASP A 33 0.75 2.13 -4.53
N VAL A 34 0.42 3.39 -4.26
CA VAL A 34 -0.91 3.92 -4.61
C VAL A 34 -1.18 3.84 -6.11
N LEU A 35 -0.19 4.16 -6.96
CA LEU A 35 -0.33 4.05 -8.42
C LEU A 35 -0.49 2.59 -8.86
N GLY A 36 0.29 1.67 -8.31
CA GLY A 36 0.18 0.24 -8.54
C GLY A 36 -1.19 -0.30 -8.13
N ASN A 37 -1.68 0.09 -6.95
CA ASN A 37 -3.00 -0.26 -6.45
C ASN A 37 -4.12 0.28 -7.36
N MET A 38 -4.00 1.50 -7.87
CA MET A 38 -4.99 2.08 -8.79
C MET A 38 -5.08 1.29 -10.11
N ALA A 39 -3.94 0.87 -10.66
CA ALA A 39 -3.90 0.05 -11.86
C ALA A 39 -4.50 -1.34 -11.60
N HIS A 40 -4.15 -1.96 -10.48
CA HIS A 40 -4.66 -3.26 -10.07
C HIS A 40 -6.18 -3.23 -9.82
N LEU A 41 -6.67 -2.18 -9.16
CA LEU A 41 -8.10 -1.95 -8.93
C LEU A 41 -8.90 -1.92 -10.24
N LYS A 42 -8.39 -1.22 -11.26
CA LYS A 42 -9.01 -1.18 -12.59
C LYS A 42 -9.04 -2.56 -13.25
N MET A 43 -7.98 -3.35 -13.11
CA MET A 43 -7.92 -4.70 -13.62
C MET A 43 -8.94 -5.60 -12.90
N LEU A 44 -9.01 -5.55 -11.56
CA LEU A 44 -9.98 -6.33 -10.78
C LEU A 44 -11.43 -6.00 -11.17
N HIS A 45 -11.72 -4.75 -11.44
CA HIS A 45 -13.02 -4.33 -11.95
C HIS A 45 -13.28 -4.89 -13.37
N HIS A 46 -12.30 -4.79 -14.27
CA HIS A 46 -12.42 -5.30 -15.64
C HIS A 46 -12.72 -6.79 -15.70
N ILE A 47 -12.17 -7.58 -14.78
CA ILE A 47 -12.44 -9.03 -14.69
C ILE A 47 -13.66 -9.37 -13.81
N GLY A 48 -14.41 -8.37 -13.34
CA GLY A 48 -15.68 -8.56 -12.62
C GLY A 48 -15.55 -8.94 -11.13
N LEU A 49 -14.37 -8.82 -10.52
CA LEU A 49 -14.18 -9.08 -9.08
C LEU A 49 -14.56 -7.89 -8.19
N ILE A 50 -14.62 -6.71 -8.77
CA ILE A 50 -14.99 -5.44 -8.11
C ILE A 50 -16.15 -4.82 -8.90
N SER A 51 -17.22 -4.42 -8.21
CA SER A 51 -18.37 -3.73 -8.79
C SER A 51 -18.07 -2.25 -9.09
N ASP A 52 -18.93 -1.60 -9.89
CA ASP A 52 -18.83 -0.17 -10.21
C ASP A 52 -18.83 0.72 -8.95
N GLY A 53 -19.64 0.39 -7.95
CA GLY A 53 -19.69 1.10 -6.68
C GLY A 53 -18.39 0.96 -5.90
N GLU A 54 -17.89 -0.26 -5.74
CA GLU A 54 -16.62 -0.53 -5.06
C GLU A 54 -15.44 0.12 -5.78
N LEU A 55 -15.42 0.10 -7.13
CA LEU A 55 -14.40 0.78 -7.91
C LEU A 55 -14.36 2.28 -7.59
N LYS A 56 -15.53 2.93 -7.55
CA LYS A 56 -15.64 4.37 -7.26
C LYS A 56 -15.12 4.68 -5.84
N ASP A 57 -15.56 3.92 -4.86
CA ASP A 57 -15.21 4.15 -3.46
C ASP A 57 -13.72 3.88 -3.19
N LEU A 58 -13.19 2.78 -3.70
CA LEU A 58 -11.77 2.43 -3.57
C LEU A 58 -10.87 3.40 -4.33
N ALA A 59 -11.27 3.82 -5.54
CA ALA A 59 -10.51 4.81 -6.30
C ALA A 59 -10.48 6.16 -5.59
N GLN A 60 -11.59 6.58 -4.97
CA GLN A 60 -11.60 7.79 -4.15
C GLN A 60 -10.72 7.63 -2.91
N GLY A 61 -10.80 6.49 -2.23
CA GLY A 61 -9.92 6.18 -1.09
C GLY A 61 -8.44 6.27 -1.43
N LEU A 62 -8.03 5.69 -2.57
CA LEU A 62 -6.64 5.78 -3.04
C LEU A 62 -6.22 7.21 -3.39
N LYS A 63 -7.11 8.03 -3.98
CA LYS A 63 -6.82 9.45 -4.24
C LYS A 63 -6.62 10.24 -2.96
N ASP A 64 -7.43 9.98 -1.95
CA ASP A 64 -7.32 10.65 -0.65
C ASP A 64 -6.00 10.28 0.04
N ILE A 65 -5.61 9.00 0.02
CA ILE A 65 -4.31 8.54 0.52
C ILE A 65 -3.16 9.20 -0.24
N PHE A 66 -3.26 9.30 -1.57
CA PHE A 66 -2.25 9.98 -2.37
C PHE A 66 -2.11 11.45 -1.97
N ALA A 67 -3.21 12.14 -1.71
CA ALA A 67 -3.20 13.53 -1.24
C ALA A 67 -2.54 13.67 0.15
N GLU A 68 -2.76 12.72 1.06
CA GLU A 68 -2.07 12.68 2.35
C GLU A 68 -0.56 12.49 2.21
N ILE A 69 -0.13 11.63 1.27
CA ILE A 69 1.29 11.41 0.94
C ILE A 69 1.91 12.70 0.40
N GLU A 70 1.24 13.39 -0.54
CA GLU A 70 1.69 14.67 -1.10
C GLU A 70 1.83 15.77 -0.03
N GLN A 71 0.98 15.75 0.99
CA GLN A 71 1.01 16.69 2.11
C GLN A 71 2.02 16.32 3.21
N GLY A 72 2.74 15.19 3.06
CA GLY A 72 3.67 14.69 4.08
C GLY A 72 3.00 14.22 5.36
N LYS A 73 1.70 13.89 5.31
CA LYS A 73 0.91 13.45 6.47
C LYS A 73 0.83 11.93 6.60
N PHE A 74 1.15 11.21 5.54
CA PHE A 74 1.12 9.75 5.52
C PHE A 74 2.26 9.17 6.36
N HIS A 75 1.93 8.19 7.18
CA HIS A 75 2.89 7.42 7.97
C HIS A 75 2.38 5.99 8.16
N ILE A 76 3.28 5.08 8.47
CA ILE A 76 2.94 3.70 8.82
C ILE A 76 2.69 3.66 10.33
N GLU A 77 1.47 3.29 10.71
CA GLU A 77 1.03 3.23 12.11
C GLU A 77 1.79 2.15 12.88
N ALA A 78 1.96 2.35 14.19
CA ALA A 78 2.51 1.33 15.07
C ALA A 78 1.70 0.02 14.98
N GLY A 79 2.39 -1.12 14.87
CA GLY A 79 1.75 -2.42 14.69
C GLY A 79 1.41 -2.78 13.23
N ILE A 80 1.66 -1.88 12.27
CA ILE A 80 1.59 -2.18 10.84
C ILE A 80 3.01 -2.37 10.31
N GLU A 81 3.20 -3.39 9.48
CA GLU A 81 4.51 -3.86 9.04
C GLU A 81 5.10 -2.96 7.94
N ASP A 82 4.31 -2.64 6.92
CA ASP A 82 4.74 -2.00 5.68
C ASP A 82 3.67 -1.07 5.09
N ILE A 83 4.02 -0.34 4.03
CA ILE A 83 3.10 0.58 3.33
C ILE A 83 1.89 -0.13 2.73
N HIS A 84 2.07 -1.34 2.23
CA HIS A 84 1.00 -2.10 1.59
C HIS A 84 -0.09 -2.44 2.59
N SER A 85 0.31 -2.91 3.78
CA SER A 85 -0.60 -3.17 4.90
C SER A 85 -1.25 -1.88 5.40
N GLN A 86 -0.51 -0.77 5.42
CA GLN A 86 -1.06 0.54 5.82
C GLN A 86 -2.14 1.00 4.84
N ILE A 87 -1.89 0.95 3.55
CA ILE A 87 -2.85 1.36 2.51
C ILE A 87 -4.09 0.45 2.55
N GLU A 88 -3.93 -0.86 2.64
CA GLU A 88 -5.06 -1.79 2.79
C GLU A 88 -5.87 -1.51 4.06
N CYS A 89 -5.21 -1.22 5.18
CA CYS A 89 -5.86 -0.86 6.44
C CYS A 89 -6.69 0.43 6.30
N LEU A 90 -6.13 1.48 5.70
CA LEU A 90 -6.82 2.74 5.45
C LEU A 90 -8.03 2.55 4.52
N LEU A 91 -7.87 1.79 3.44
CA LEU A 91 -8.96 1.47 2.53
C LEU A 91 -10.04 0.64 3.22
N THR A 92 -9.67 -0.33 4.05
CA THR A 92 -10.63 -1.15 4.81
C THR A 92 -11.42 -0.32 5.83
N ARG A 93 -10.76 0.61 6.52
CA ARG A 93 -11.45 1.55 7.43
C ARG A 93 -12.46 2.44 6.69
N LYS A 94 -12.15 2.82 5.45
CA LYS A 94 -12.96 3.76 4.65
C LYS A 94 -14.06 3.06 3.84
N CYS A 95 -13.74 1.90 3.25
CA CYS A 95 -14.60 1.19 2.30
C CYS A 95 -15.08 -0.18 2.82
N GLY A 96 -14.80 -0.52 4.09
CA GLY A 96 -15.19 -1.80 4.68
C GLY A 96 -14.56 -3.01 3.97
N GLU A 97 -15.33 -4.07 3.77
CA GLU A 97 -14.82 -5.31 3.15
C GLU A 97 -14.28 -5.12 1.72
N ALA A 98 -14.75 -4.10 1.01
CA ALA A 98 -14.23 -3.78 -0.32
C ALA A 98 -12.73 -3.42 -0.27
N GLY A 99 -12.26 -2.78 0.82
CA GLY A 99 -10.85 -2.44 1.01
C GLY A 99 -9.92 -3.65 0.98
N LYS A 100 -10.36 -4.77 1.51
CA LYS A 100 -9.58 -6.02 1.52
C LYS A 100 -9.40 -6.64 0.15
N LYS A 101 -10.30 -6.34 -0.80
CA LYS A 101 -10.23 -6.88 -2.16
C LYS A 101 -9.04 -6.35 -2.94
N ILE A 102 -8.44 -5.21 -2.53
CA ILE A 102 -7.32 -4.59 -3.25
C ILE A 102 -6.11 -5.53 -3.40
N HIS A 103 -5.93 -6.48 -2.48
CA HIS A 103 -4.84 -7.44 -2.52
C HIS A 103 -5.16 -8.72 -3.33
N THR A 104 -6.38 -8.87 -3.84
CA THR A 104 -6.82 -10.08 -4.54
C THR A 104 -5.93 -10.41 -5.74
N GLY A 105 -5.45 -11.65 -5.79
CA GLY A 105 -4.70 -12.18 -6.94
C GLY A 105 -3.27 -11.68 -7.07
N ARG A 106 -2.71 -11.03 -6.05
CA ARG A 106 -1.28 -10.63 -6.03
C ARG A 106 -0.57 -11.17 -4.80
N SER A 107 0.76 -11.30 -4.92
CA SER A 107 1.63 -11.46 -3.77
C SER A 107 2.25 -10.13 -3.36
N ARG A 108 2.78 -10.07 -2.14
CA ARG A 108 3.58 -8.94 -1.66
C ARG A 108 4.79 -8.68 -2.57
N ASN A 109 5.40 -9.74 -3.08
CA ASN A 109 6.53 -9.62 -4.00
C ASN A 109 6.17 -8.88 -5.30
N ASP A 110 4.97 -9.10 -5.84
CA ASP A 110 4.49 -8.40 -7.04
C ASP A 110 4.33 -6.90 -6.78
N GLN A 111 3.79 -6.53 -5.61
CA GLN A 111 3.63 -5.14 -5.19
C GLN A 111 5.00 -4.47 -5.04
N VAL A 112 5.87 -5.01 -4.18
CA VAL A 112 7.21 -4.45 -3.91
C VAL A 112 8.02 -4.26 -5.19
N LEU A 113 8.05 -5.25 -6.09
CA LEU A 113 8.80 -5.14 -7.34
C LEU A 113 8.23 -4.08 -8.28
N THR A 114 6.90 -3.93 -8.31
CA THR A 114 6.26 -2.88 -9.11
C THR A 114 6.61 -1.50 -8.57
N ASP A 115 6.54 -1.32 -7.26
CA ASP A 115 6.84 -0.06 -6.60
C ASP A 115 8.30 0.34 -6.77
N LEU A 116 9.22 -0.60 -6.59
CA LEU A 116 10.65 -0.37 -6.83
C LEU A 116 10.94 0.06 -8.27
N LYS A 117 10.27 -0.55 -9.27
CA LYS A 117 10.42 -0.16 -10.67
C LYS A 117 9.90 1.27 -10.91
N LEU A 118 8.72 1.60 -10.38
CA LEU A 118 8.14 2.94 -10.51
C LEU A 118 9.00 4.00 -9.80
N PHE A 119 9.42 3.72 -8.58
CA PHE A 119 10.28 4.59 -7.80
C PHE A 119 11.63 4.83 -8.50
N THR A 120 12.31 3.75 -8.91
CA THR A 120 13.61 3.85 -9.60
C THR A 120 13.50 4.62 -10.90
N ARG A 121 12.41 4.39 -11.68
CA ARG A 121 12.17 5.17 -12.91
C ARG A 121 12.07 6.66 -12.62
N THR A 122 11.33 7.05 -11.61
CA THR A 122 11.17 8.46 -11.23
C THR A 122 12.51 9.06 -10.79
N ALA A 123 13.23 8.37 -9.90
CA ALA A 123 14.53 8.83 -9.41
C ALA A 123 15.57 8.98 -10.53
N LEU A 124 15.58 8.06 -11.52
CA LEU A 124 16.47 8.18 -12.68
C LEU A 124 16.12 9.37 -13.58
N ILE A 125 14.83 9.64 -13.78
CA ILE A 125 14.39 10.82 -14.54
C ILE A 125 14.85 12.11 -13.85
N ASP A 126 14.71 12.19 -12.53
CA ASP A 126 15.14 13.36 -11.75
C ASP A 126 16.65 13.59 -11.87
N VAL A 127 17.45 12.53 -11.80
CA VAL A 127 18.92 12.60 -11.99
C VAL A 127 19.28 13.06 -13.41
N LEU A 128 18.55 12.59 -14.43
CA LEU A 128 18.81 12.99 -15.83
C LEU A 128 18.44 14.45 -16.14
N GLN A 129 17.59 15.05 -15.30
CA GLN A 129 17.17 16.46 -15.46
C GLN A 129 18.06 17.46 -14.70
N GLN A 130 18.99 16.99 -13.88
CA GLN A 130 20.01 17.80 -13.17
C GLN A 130 21.24 18.01 -14.01
#